data_344544f0b0ad3d42e690757d6ce97ebd
#
_entry.id   344544f0b0ad3d42e690757d6ce97ebd
#
_cell.length_a   1.000
_cell.length_b   1.000
_cell.length_c   1.000
_cell.angle_alpha   90.00
_cell.angle_beta   90.00
_cell.angle_gamma   90.00
#
_symmetry.space_group_name_H-M   'P 1'
#
loop_
_entity.id
_entity.type
_entity.pdbx_description
1 polymer ?
#
loop_
_entity_poly.entity_id
_entity_poly.type
_entity_poly.pdbx_seq_one_letter_code
_entity_poly.pdbx_strand_id
1 'polypeptide(L)'
;MGGFDLTPPRDTLSVTPSPAAMGRLQRMHAAAAYLAENAPEIIANRDAARGLEQALIEAMVGCLGTTETREDTVAQRQHELIMRRFRRVSEEKLGQSLYITEICKLVGVSERTLEVCCQEELGVGPKRYLLLRRLHLARRALCEAAPDATTVTDIATRYGFWHFGRFAGEYRSLFGESPSITLHR
;
A
#
# COMPACT_ATOMS: atom_id res chain seq x y z
N MET A 1 19.69 -19.26 19.04
CA MET A 1 19.55 -18.56 17.74
C MET A 1 18.47 -19.27 16.93
N GLY A 2 17.23 -18.89 17.08
CA GLY A 2 16.11 -19.41 16.30
C GLY A 2 16.01 -18.62 14.99
N GLY A 3 16.44 -19.23 13.89
CA GLY A 3 16.24 -18.65 12.56
C GLY A 3 14.74 -18.60 12.25
N PHE A 4 14.19 -17.41 12.08
CA PHE A 4 12.86 -17.25 11.51
C PHE A 4 12.94 -17.61 10.03
N ASP A 5 12.24 -18.68 9.65
CA ASP A 5 12.04 -19.01 8.25
C ASP A 5 11.13 -17.95 7.64
N LEU A 6 11.71 -17.05 6.86
CA LEU A 6 11.02 -15.96 6.16
C LEU A 6 10.46 -16.41 4.80
N THR A 7 10.41 -17.72 4.52
CA THR A 7 9.79 -18.22 3.31
C THR A 7 8.30 -17.88 3.37
N PRO A 8 7.78 -17.01 2.49
CA PRO A 8 6.36 -16.66 2.53
C PRO A 8 5.55 -17.95 2.30
N PRO A 9 4.54 -18.22 3.13
CA PRO A 9 3.68 -19.37 2.92
C PRO A 9 3.07 -19.26 1.52
N ARG A 10 2.98 -20.39 0.82
CA ARG A 10 2.38 -20.45 -0.53
C ARG A 10 0.92 -20.04 -0.55
N ASP A 11 0.28 -20.03 0.60
CA ASP A 11 -1.07 -19.53 0.82
C ASP A 11 -0.98 -18.22 1.61
N THR A 12 -1.53 -17.15 1.06
CA THR A 12 -1.63 -15.85 1.74
C THR A 12 -2.61 -16.00 2.90
N LEU A 13 -2.11 -16.08 4.13
CA LEU A 13 -2.94 -16.03 5.31
C LEU A 13 -3.41 -14.59 5.52
N SER A 14 -4.70 -14.37 5.42
CA SER A 14 -5.30 -13.11 5.88
C SER A 14 -5.42 -13.17 7.39
N VAL A 15 -4.69 -12.29 8.07
CA VAL A 15 -4.69 -12.19 9.54
C VAL A 15 -5.55 -10.99 9.92
N THR A 16 -6.59 -11.22 10.72
CA THR A 16 -7.37 -10.13 11.32
C THR A 16 -6.91 -9.95 12.77
N PRO A 17 -6.13 -8.90 13.07
CA PRO A 17 -5.65 -8.66 14.43
C PRO A 17 -6.80 -8.38 15.38
N SER A 18 -6.61 -8.67 16.67
CA SER A 18 -7.56 -8.22 17.69
C SER A 18 -7.63 -6.67 17.71
N PRO A 19 -8.79 -6.07 18.08
CA PRO A 19 -8.91 -4.61 18.16
C PRO A 19 -7.87 -3.97 19.09
N ALA A 20 -7.47 -4.67 20.15
CA ALA A 20 -6.45 -4.22 21.08
C ALA A 20 -5.04 -4.16 20.43
N ALA A 21 -4.67 -5.21 19.68
CA ALA A 21 -3.40 -5.28 18.98
C ALA A 21 -3.33 -4.23 17.86
N MET A 22 -4.39 -4.10 17.06
CA MET A 22 -4.49 -3.07 16.03
C MET A 22 -4.41 -1.67 16.63
N GLY A 23 -5.13 -1.39 17.72
CA GLY A 23 -5.07 -0.10 18.40
C GLY A 23 -3.68 0.20 18.96
N ARG A 24 -2.93 -0.80 19.41
CA ARG A 24 -1.53 -0.63 19.84
C ARG A 24 -0.64 -0.23 18.66
N LEU A 25 -0.74 -0.92 17.52
CA LEU A 25 0.04 -0.62 16.31
C LEU A 25 -0.27 0.78 15.79
N GLN A 26 -1.54 1.17 15.76
CA GLN A 26 -1.95 2.51 15.32
C GLN A 26 -1.39 3.62 16.21
N ARG A 27 -1.41 3.43 17.56
CA ARG A 27 -0.82 4.41 18.48
C ARG A 27 0.68 4.53 18.31
N MET A 28 1.39 3.41 18.12
CA MET A 28 2.84 3.42 17.88
C MET A 28 3.20 4.12 16.57
N HIS A 29 2.43 3.84 15.50
CA HIS A 29 2.61 4.51 14.22
C HIS A 29 2.35 6.02 14.31
N ALA A 30 1.27 6.43 15.00
CA ALA A 30 0.95 7.85 15.21
C ALA A 30 2.04 8.56 16.03
N ALA A 31 2.59 7.91 17.07
CA ALA A 31 3.68 8.45 17.86
C ALA A 31 4.97 8.60 17.02
N ALA A 32 5.27 7.61 16.16
CA ALA A 32 6.43 7.70 15.25
C ALA A 32 6.28 8.85 14.24
N ALA A 33 5.09 8.99 13.64
CA ALA A 33 4.80 10.10 12.72
C ALA A 33 4.91 11.46 13.42
N TYR A 34 4.35 11.59 14.63
CA TYR A 34 4.45 12.81 15.42
C TYR A 34 5.89 13.19 15.74
N LEU A 35 6.72 12.23 16.15
CA LEU A 35 8.15 12.46 16.41
C LEU A 35 8.90 12.88 15.15
N ALA A 36 8.60 12.26 14.00
CA ALA A 36 9.22 12.62 12.73
C ALA A 36 8.92 14.05 12.30
N GLU A 37 7.72 14.54 12.59
CA GLU A 37 7.28 15.89 12.23
C GLU A 37 7.71 16.96 13.24
N ASN A 38 7.68 16.66 14.54
CA ASN A 38 7.79 17.67 15.60
C ASN A 38 9.10 17.60 16.40
N ALA A 39 9.83 16.48 16.33
CA ALA A 39 11.09 16.29 17.05
C ALA A 39 12.06 15.38 16.28
N PRO A 40 12.46 15.80 15.04
CA PRO A 40 13.32 14.98 14.18
C PRO A 40 14.69 14.67 14.81
N GLU A 41 15.16 15.51 15.72
CA GLU A 41 16.40 15.30 16.47
C GLU A 41 16.35 14.06 17.38
N ILE A 42 15.16 13.67 17.87
CA ILE A 42 15.00 12.45 18.65
C ILE A 42 15.19 11.22 17.75
N ILE A 43 14.62 11.27 16.53
CA ILE A 43 14.77 10.17 15.56
C ILE A 43 16.18 10.12 14.97
N ALA A 44 16.88 11.26 14.90
CA ALA A 44 18.28 11.30 14.49
C ALA A 44 19.21 10.62 15.51
N ASN A 45 18.78 10.48 16.77
CA ASN A 45 19.49 9.69 17.75
C ASN A 45 19.34 8.20 17.44
N ARG A 46 20.46 7.51 17.24
CA ARG A 46 20.49 6.10 16.80
C ARG A 46 19.82 5.14 17.78
N ASP A 47 19.96 5.37 19.07
CA ASP A 47 19.37 4.50 20.09
C ASP A 47 17.86 4.72 20.21
N ALA A 48 17.40 5.97 20.11
CA ALA A 48 15.99 6.30 20.07
C ALA A 48 15.32 5.73 18.81
N ALA A 49 15.95 5.86 17.64
CA ALA A 49 15.46 5.28 16.39
C ALA A 49 15.33 3.76 16.46
N ARG A 50 16.34 3.06 17.01
CA ARG A 50 16.29 1.61 17.22
C ARG A 50 15.17 1.20 18.20
N GLY A 51 15.01 1.95 19.29
CA GLY A 51 13.92 1.68 20.24
C GLY A 51 12.55 1.81 19.60
N LEU A 52 12.34 2.83 18.76
CA LEU A 52 11.10 3.04 18.02
C LEU A 52 10.87 1.93 16.98
N GLU A 53 11.89 1.56 16.22
CA GLU A 53 11.86 0.47 15.25
C GLU A 53 11.46 -0.85 15.94
N GLN A 54 12.12 -1.19 17.05
CA GLN A 54 11.82 -2.39 17.82
C GLN A 54 10.37 -2.39 18.33
N ALA A 55 9.89 -1.28 18.87
CA ALA A 55 8.54 -1.16 19.36
C ALA A 55 7.47 -1.30 18.25
N LEU A 56 7.75 -0.76 17.05
CA LEU A 56 6.89 -0.95 15.88
C LEU A 56 6.87 -2.41 15.41
N ILE A 57 8.04 -3.06 15.34
CA ILE A 57 8.14 -4.48 14.98
C ILE A 57 7.37 -5.34 16.00
N GLU A 58 7.53 -5.11 17.28
CA GLU A 58 6.80 -5.84 18.33
C GLU A 58 5.28 -5.63 18.24
N ALA A 59 4.83 -4.41 17.96
CA ALA A 59 3.42 -4.12 17.74
C ALA A 59 2.86 -4.84 16.50
N MET A 60 3.64 -4.91 15.40
CA MET A 60 3.28 -5.67 14.19
C MET A 60 3.24 -7.18 14.47
N VAL A 61 4.25 -7.73 15.14
CA VAL A 61 4.27 -9.16 15.53
C VAL A 61 3.12 -9.49 16.46
N GLY A 62 2.78 -8.59 17.38
CA GLY A 62 1.61 -8.73 18.24
C GLY A 62 0.29 -8.81 17.46
N CYS A 63 0.17 -8.11 16.33
CA CYS A 63 -0.98 -8.23 15.43
C CYS A 63 -1.07 -9.62 14.77
N LEU A 64 0.05 -10.27 14.52
CA LEU A 64 0.10 -11.62 13.93
C LEU A 64 -0.18 -12.73 14.98
N GLY A 65 0.26 -12.51 16.22
CA GLY A 65 0.18 -13.52 17.30
C GLY A 65 -1.18 -13.59 18.02
N THR A 66 -2.04 -12.57 17.89
CA THR A 66 -3.36 -12.51 18.55
C THR A 66 -4.51 -12.92 17.64
N THR A 67 -4.23 -13.73 16.65
CA THR A 67 -5.25 -14.22 15.70
C THR A 67 -6.18 -15.17 16.44
N GLU A 68 -7.42 -14.74 16.71
CA GLU A 68 -8.50 -15.68 16.96
C GLU A 68 -8.67 -16.51 15.70
N THR A 69 -8.48 -17.83 15.81
CA THR A 69 -8.75 -18.79 14.73
C THR A 69 -10.27 -18.77 14.49
N ARG A 70 -10.75 -17.81 13.74
CA ARG A 70 -12.11 -17.83 13.22
C ARG A 70 -12.16 -18.93 12.17
N GLU A 71 -13.07 -19.87 12.30
CA GLU A 71 -13.36 -20.81 11.24
C GLU A 71 -13.66 -20.00 9.99
N ASP A 72 -12.79 -20.15 8.96
CA ASP A 72 -12.94 -19.47 7.67
C ASP A 72 -14.30 -19.86 7.08
N THR A 73 -15.21 -18.92 7.09
CA THR A 73 -16.49 -19.14 6.41
C THR A 73 -16.26 -19.25 4.91
N VAL A 74 -17.15 -19.98 4.19
CA VAL A 74 -17.10 -20.07 2.71
C VAL A 74 -17.06 -18.68 2.08
N ALA A 75 -17.73 -17.70 2.69
CA ALA A 75 -17.75 -16.33 2.26
C ALA A 75 -16.37 -15.66 2.39
N GLN A 76 -15.63 -15.89 3.47
CA GLN A 76 -14.28 -15.34 3.68
C GLN A 76 -13.29 -15.91 2.66
N ARG A 77 -13.31 -17.22 2.42
CA ARG A 77 -12.47 -17.84 1.39
C ARG A 77 -12.76 -17.30 -0.01
N GLN A 78 -14.04 -17.07 -0.33
CA GLN A 78 -14.44 -16.45 -1.59
C GLN A 78 -13.90 -15.01 -1.71
N HIS A 79 -13.98 -14.24 -0.62
CA HIS A 79 -13.48 -12.87 -0.54
C HIS A 79 -11.95 -12.83 -0.79
N GLU A 80 -11.19 -13.64 -0.07
CA GLU A 80 -9.74 -13.77 -0.25
C GLU A 80 -9.35 -14.15 -1.67
N LEU A 81 -10.10 -15.06 -2.28
CA LEU A 81 -9.87 -15.48 -3.67
C LEU A 81 -10.07 -14.32 -4.65
N ILE A 82 -11.11 -13.51 -4.44
CA ILE A 82 -11.40 -12.31 -5.22
C ILE A 82 -10.25 -11.31 -5.09
N MET A 83 -9.82 -11.02 -3.87
CA MET A 83 -8.77 -10.04 -3.60
C MET A 83 -7.40 -10.49 -4.12
N ARG A 84 -7.08 -11.77 -4.02
CA ARG A 84 -5.88 -12.35 -4.62
C ARG A 84 -5.88 -12.20 -6.15
N ARG A 85 -7.01 -12.48 -6.82
CA ARG A 85 -7.16 -12.28 -8.27
C ARG A 85 -7.05 -10.81 -8.65
N PHE A 86 -7.70 -9.93 -7.89
CA PHE A 86 -7.64 -8.49 -8.12
C PHE A 86 -6.22 -7.94 -8.02
N ARG A 87 -5.45 -8.33 -6.99
CA ARG A 87 -4.04 -7.95 -6.85
C ARG A 87 -3.21 -8.44 -8.04
N ARG A 88 -3.35 -9.70 -8.42
CA ARG A 88 -2.64 -10.27 -9.56
C ARG A 88 -2.95 -9.52 -10.86
N VAL A 89 -4.21 -9.31 -11.19
CA VAL A 89 -4.62 -8.55 -12.39
C VAL A 89 -4.04 -7.12 -12.35
N SER A 90 -4.08 -6.49 -11.19
CA SER A 90 -3.51 -5.16 -10.99
C SER A 90 -1.99 -5.13 -11.19
N GLU A 91 -1.28 -6.24 -10.92
CA GLU A 91 0.16 -6.39 -11.14
C GLU A 91 0.52 -6.65 -12.60
N GLU A 92 -0.16 -7.60 -13.23
CA GLU A 92 0.09 -7.98 -14.62
C GLU A 92 -0.20 -6.86 -15.61
N LYS A 93 -1.11 -5.95 -15.27
CA LYS A 93 -1.57 -4.86 -16.12
C LYS A 93 -1.03 -3.47 -15.72
N LEU A 94 0.13 -3.45 -15.05
CA LEU A 94 0.84 -2.22 -14.72
C LEU A 94 1.14 -1.42 -15.99
N GLY A 95 0.73 -0.16 -16.00
CA GLY A 95 0.91 0.73 -17.16
C GLY A 95 -0.25 0.74 -18.17
N GLN A 96 -1.20 -0.18 -18.08
CA GLN A 96 -2.43 -0.11 -18.86
C GLN A 96 -3.51 0.61 -18.07
N SER A 97 -4.18 1.58 -18.70
CA SER A 97 -5.34 2.26 -18.10
C SER A 97 -6.59 1.38 -18.25
N LEU A 98 -6.64 0.28 -17.48
CA LEU A 98 -7.83 -0.58 -17.50
C LEU A 98 -9.02 0.12 -16.85
N TYR A 99 -10.18 0.01 -17.51
CA TYR A 99 -11.45 0.36 -16.90
C TYR A 99 -11.82 -0.66 -15.83
N ILE A 100 -12.50 -0.19 -14.79
CA ILE A 100 -12.92 -1.08 -13.68
C ILE A 100 -13.77 -2.24 -14.16
N THR A 101 -14.56 -2.05 -15.21
CA THR A 101 -15.37 -3.09 -15.85
C THR A 101 -14.52 -4.21 -16.46
N GLU A 102 -13.34 -3.90 -17.01
CA GLU A 102 -12.41 -4.88 -17.55
C GLU A 102 -11.75 -5.68 -16.42
N ILE A 103 -11.37 -4.98 -15.35
CA ILE A 103 -10.81 -5.63 -14.15
C ILE A 103 -11.85 -6.59 -13.55
N CYS A 104 -13.11 -6.16 -13.41
CA CYS A 104 -14.19 -7.01 -12.92
C CYS A 104 -14.38 -8.28 -13.77
N LYS A 105 -14.28 -8.16 -15.09
CA LYS A 105 -14.33 -9.32 -16.01
C LYS A 105 -13.16 -10.27 -15.78
N LEU A 106 -11.95 -9.75 -15.63
CA LEU A 106 -10.74 -10.57 -15.39
C LEU A 106 -10.75 -11.24 -14.01
N VAL A 107 -11.28 -10.57 -13.00
CA VAL A 107 -11.42 -11.12 -11.64
C VAL A 107 -12.60 -12.10 -11.57
N GLY A 108 -13.62 -11.94 -12.42
CA GLY A 108 -14.81 -12.79 -12.48
C GLY A 108 -15.89 -12.40 -11.47
N VAL A 109 -16.04 -11.08 -11.17
CA VAL A 109 -17.01 -10.58 -10.21
C VAL A 109 -17.68 -9.28 -10.70
N SER A 110 -18.80 -8.92 -10.07
CA SER A 110 -19.46 -7.64 -10.31
C SER A 110 -18.65 -6.47 -9.72
N GLU A 111 -18.86 -5.25 -10.25
CA GLU A 111 -18.23 -4.04 -9.71
C GLU A 111 -18.63 -3.83 -8.24
N ARG A 112 -19.89 -4.09 -7.87
CA ARG A 112 -20.38 -4.02 -6.49
C ARG A 112 -19.64 -5.01 -5.58
N THR A 113 -19.44 -6.24 -6.01
CA THR A 113 -18.74 -7.26 -5.22
C THR A 113 -17.28 -6.84 -5.01
N LEU A 114 -16.62 -6.37 -6.08
CA LEU A 114 -15.23 -5.90 -5.98
C LEU A 114 -15.10 -4.68 -5.07
N GLU A 115 -16.07 -3.75 -5.12
CA GLU A 115 -16.10 -2.57 -4.25
C GLU A 115 -16.18 -2.97 -2.77
N VAL A 116 -17.11 -3.90 -2.43
CA VAL A 116 -17.26 -4.40 -1.06
C VAL A 116 -15.97 -5.06 -0.58
N CYS A 117 -15.41 -5.99 -1.39
CA CYS A 117 -14.17 -6.68 -1.03
C CYS A 117 -13.00 -5.71 -0.82
N CYS A 118 -12.83 -4.74 -1.71
CA CYS A 118 -11.78 -3.75 -1.58
C CYS A 118 -11.99 -2.84 -0.36
N GLN A 119 -13.22 -2.42 -0.10
CA GLN A 119 -13.52 -1.57 1.05
C GLN A 119 -13.26 -2.29 2.38
N GLU A 120 -13.64 -3.58 2.48
CA GLU A 120 -13.44 -4.38 3.68
C GLU A 120 -11.96 -4.71 3.93
N GLU A 121 -11.20 -5.04 2.88
CA GLU A 121 -9.81 -5.48 3.05
C GLU A 121 -8.79 -4.32 2.98
N LEU A 122 -9.03 -3.32 2.13
CA LEU A 122 -8.08 -2.23 1.87
C LEU A 122 -8.52 -0.88 2.47
N GLY A 123 -9.76 -0.79 2.96
CA GLY A 123 -10.33 0.47 3.44
C GLY A 123 -10.62 1.50 2.34
N VAL A 124 -10.41 1.14 1.07
CA VAL A 124 -10.64 2.02 -0.09
C VAL A 124 -11.21 1.23 -1.25
N GLY A 125 -12.03 1.87 -2.09
CA GLY A 125 -12.55 1.23 -3.30
C GLY A 125 -11.48 0.94 -4.35
N PRO A 126 -11.77 0.03 -5.31
CA PRO A 126 -10.80 -0.46 -6.28
C PRO A 126 -10.23 0.65 -7.18
N LYS A 127 -11.05 1.64 -7.58
CA LYS A 127 -10.59 2.79 -8.39
C LYS A 127 -9.54 3.62 -7.65
N ARG A 128 -9.77 3.87 -6.35
CA ARG A 128 -8.84 4.62 -5.50
C ARG A 128 -7.56 3.83 -5.26
N TYR A 129 -7.67 2.54 -4.97
CA TYR A 129 -6.51 1.66 -4.83
C TYR A 129 -5.61 1.68 -6.08
N LEU A 130 -6.19 1.52 -7.27
CA LEU A 130 -5.44 1.53 -8.53
C LEU A 130 -4.79 2.89 -8.81
N LEU A 131 -5.46 3.98 -8.46
CA LEU A 131 -4.88 5.32 -8.57
C LEU A 131 -3.67 5.48 -7.65
N LEU A 132 -3.83 5.16 -6.36
CA LEU A 132 -2.74 5.23 -5.38
C LEU A 132 -1.54 4.39 -5.81
N ARG A 133 -1.79 3.16 -6.24
CA ARG A 133 -0.75 2.26 -6.73
C ARG A 133 0.03 2.87 -7.91
N ARG A 134 -0.65 3.42 -8.92
CA ARG A 134 0.00 4.08 -10.07
C ARG A 134 0.80 5.31 -9.64
N LEU A 135 0.31 6.09 -8.68
CA LEU A 135 1.03 7.25 -8.14
C LEU A 135 2.33 6.82 -7.43
N HIS A 136 2.28 5.76 -6.63
CA HIS A 136 3.48 5.21 -5.97
C HIS A 136 4.52 4.69 -6.96
N LEU A 137 4.08 4.01 -8.01
CA LEU A 137 4.99 3.54 -9.07
C LEU A 137 5.60 4.69 -9.87
N ALA A 138 4.81 5.71 -10.19
CA ALA A 138 5.30 6.91 -10.82
C ALA A 138 6.33 7.63 -9.94
N ARG A 139 6.08 7.74 -8.63
CA ARG A 139 7.03 8.31 -7.67
C ARG A 139 8.34 7.54 -7.65
N ARG A 140 8.26 6.22 -7.56
CA ARG A 140 9.45 5.37 -7.57
C ARG A 140 10.27 5.60 -8.84
N ALA A 141 9.61 5.62 -10.01
CA ALA A 141 10.29 5.89 -11.27
C ALA A 141 10.88 7.31 -11.34
N LEU A 142 10.23 8.32 -10.75
CA LEU A 142 10.78 9.68 -10.65
C LEU A 142 12.03 9.74 -9.76
N CYS A 143 12.03 9.02 -8.63
CA CYS A 143 13.20 8.95 -7.74
C CYS A 143 14.39 8.20 -8.35
N GLU A 144 14.13 7.22 -9.23
CA GLU A 144 15.17 6.40 -9.87
C GLU A 144 15.66 7.02 -11.20
N ALA A 145 14.97 8.04 -11.71
CA ALA A 145 15.26 8.64 -13.01
C ALA A 145 16.38 9.68 -12.96
N ALA A 146 17.17 9.76 -14.01
CA ALA A 146 18.08 10.88 -14.23
C ALA A 146 17.28 12.06 -14.85
N PRO A 147 17.33 13.26 -14.27
CA PRO A 147 16.55 14.41 -14.75
C PRO A 147 16.81 14.80 -16.22
N ASP A 148 18.04 14.53 -16.70
CA ASP A 148 18.44 14.83 -18.08
C ASP A 148 17.99 13.75 -19.08
N ALA A 149 17.57 12.57 -18.61
CA ALA A 149 17.23 11.43 -19.46
C ALA A 149 15.72 11.22 -19.67
N THR A 150 14.87 11.82 -18.82
CA THR A 150 13.42 11.64 -18.88
C THR A 150 12.68 12.84 -18.31
N THR A 151 11.41 12.95 -18.66
CA THR A 151 10.54 14.02 -18.14
C THR A 151 9.44 13.48 -17.24
N VAL A 152 8.87 14.36 -16.41
CA VAL A 152 7.67 14.06 -15.62
C VAL A 152 6.53 13.56 -16.51
N THR A 153 6.40 14.14 -17.72
CA THR A 153 5.36 13.77 -18.69
C THR A 153 5.55 12.34 -19.20
N ASP A 154 6.79 11.95 -19.50
CA ASP A 154 7.10 10.59 -19.97
C ASP A 154 6.76 9.55 -18.90
N ILE A 155 7.16 9.82 -17.65
CA ILE A 155 6.84 8.95 -16.53
C ILE A 155 5.33 8.89 -16.27
N ALA A 156 4.64 10.03 -16.23
CA ALA A 156 3.21 10.07 -16.06
C ALA A 156 2.48 9.25 -17.13
N THR A 157 2.85 9.43 -18.41
CA THR A 157 2.29 8.70 -19.54
C THR A 157 2.53 7.19 -19.42
N ARG A 158 3.75 6.77 -19.05
CA ARG A 158 4.12 5.36 -18.82
C ARG A 158 3.21 4.67 -17.80
N TYR A 159 2.78 5.41 -16.77
CA TYR A 159 1.88 4.89 -15.74
C TYR A 159 0.39 5.23 -15.99
N GLY A 160 0.02 5.59 -17.24
CA GLY A 160 -1.36 5.76 -17.67
C GLY A 160 -2.03 7.05 -17.18
N PHE A 161 -1.26 8.10 -16.95
CA PHE A 161 -1.77 9.42 -16.63
C PHE A 161 -1.75 10.30 -17.88
N TRP A 162 -2.92 10.55 -18.48
CA TRP A 162 -3.08 11.35 -19.67
C TRP A 162 -3.46 12.82 -19.39
N HIS A 163 -3.91 13.11 -18.17
CA HIS A 163 -4.26 14.45 -17.70
C HIS A 163 -3.22 14.94 -16.69
N PHE A 164 -2.14 15.57 -17.19
CA PHE A 164 -0.96 15.89 -16.39
C PHE A 164 -1.23 16.86 -15.25
N GLY A 165 -2.14 17.82 -15.42
CA GLY A 165 -2.56 18.73 -14.34
C GLY A 165 -3.25 17.98 -13.19
N ARG A 166 -4.13 17.03 -13.53
CA ARG A 166 -4.77 16.17 -12.52
C ARG A 166 -3.76 15.24 -11.84
N PHE A 167 -2.86 14.66 -12.61
CA PHE A 167 -1.76 13.85 -12.07
C PHE A 167 -0.93 14.65 -11.06
N ALA A 168 -0.48 15.86 -11.42
CA ALA A 168 0.32 16.70 -10.53
C ALA A 168 -0.43 17.08 -9.25
N GLY A 169 -1.74 17.34 -9.34
CA GLY A 169 -2.60 17.63 -8.19
C GLY A 169 -2.74 16.43 -7.25
N GLU A 170 -3.08 15.24 -7.79
CA GLU A 170 -3.21 14.00 -7.03
C GLU A 170 -1.85 13.58 -6.41
N TYR A 171 -0.76 13.75 -7.16
CA TYR A 171 0.59 13.47 -6.68
C TYR A 171 0.96 14.36 -5.50
N ARG A 172 0.76 15.68 -5.64
CA ARG A 172 1.05 16.65 -4.57
C ARG A 172 0.19 16.41 -3.34
N SER A 173 -1.09 16.08 -3.53
CA SER A 173 -1.98 15.76 -2.42
C SER A 173 -1.53 14.52 -1.64
N LEU A 174 -0.94 13.53 -2.33
CA LEU A 174 -0.51 12.28 -1.71
C LEU A 174 0.88 12.37 -1.07
N PHE A 175 1.83 13.06 -1.73
CA PHE A 175 3.25 13.03 -1.35
C PHE A 175 3.77 14.36 -0.77
N GLY A 176 2.94 15.40 -0.72
CA GLY A 176 3.33 16.71 -0.20
C GLY A 176 4.22 17.55 -1.11
N GLU A 177 4.72 17.00 -2.22
CA GLU A 177 5.61 17.65 -3.18
C GLU A 177 5.14 17.46 -4.63
N SER A 178 5.60 18.30 -5.56
CA SER A 178 5.27 18.11 -6.98
C SER A 178 6.14 17.02 -7.61
N PRO A 179 5.66 16.36 -8.71
CA PRO A 179 6.46 15.38 -9.44
C PRO A 179 7.80 15.93 -9.92
N SER A 180 7.84 17.22 -10.32
CA SER A 180 9.08 17.87 -10.77
C SER A 180 10.09 18.01 -9.63
N ILE A 181 9.66 18.31 -8.41
CA ILE A 181 10.56 18.35 -7.24
C ILE A 181 11.15 16.97 -7.00
N THR A 182 10.32 15.91 -7.05
CA THR A 182 10.81 14.54 -6.88
C THR A 182 11.84 14.14 -7.93
N LEU A 183 11.63 14.52 -9.22
CA LEU A 183 12.55 14.20 -10.31
C LEU A 183 13.93 14.87 -10.18
N HIS A 184 13.96 16.08 -9.61
CA HIS A 184 15.20 16.87 -9.49
C HIS A 184 15.89 16.75 -8.12
N ARG A 185 15.44 15.84 -7.27
CA ARG A 185 16.06 15.56 -5.97
C ARG A 185 17.18 14.55 -6.12
#